data_d219b77c3caa5104cebfaf419248b2e8
#
_entry.id   d219b77c3caa5104cebfaf419248b2e8
#
_cell.length_a   1.000
_cell.length_b   1.000
_cell.length_c   1.000
_cell.angle_alpha   90.00
_cell.angle_beta   90.00
_cell.angle_gamma   90.00
#
_symmetry.space_group_name_H-M   'P 1'
#
loop_
_entity.id
_entity.type
_entity.pdbx_description
1 polymer ?
#
loop_
_entity_poly.entity_id
_entity_poly.type
_entity_poly.pdbx_seq_one_letter_code
_entity_poly.pdbx_strand_id
1 'polypeptide(L)'
;VRSLSNLVDIYFQSVGRNSVLLLNIPPDTRGLIHENDVKRIKELSCYLAKTFSTNYLKKGNKLWKAKEGESKEFIVKKGATINTLLLQEDITKGQRVEEFLVEGFFNGKWQTLCKATTIGYKRLLRFNECKVEKIRITILSSRGEANIKNIGLYHAQQVKSNI
;
A
#
# COMPACT_ATOMS: atom_id res chain seq x y z
N VAL A 1 17.85 -11.31 -15.24
CA VAL A 1 16.47 -11.04 -14.79
C VAL A 1 16.47 -10.70 -13.32
N ARG A 2 15.80 -9.60 -12.90
CA ARG A 2 15.69 -9.20 -11.49
C ARG A 2 14.92 -10.25 -10.68
N SER A 3 15.26 -10.40 -9.39
CA SER A 3 14.51 -11.28 -8.50
C SER A 3 13.08 -10.76 -8.28
N LEU A 4 12.16 -11.65 -7.90
CA LEU A 4 10.78 -11.25 -7.57
C LEU A 4 10.76 -10.26 -6.39
N SER A 5 11.58 -10.48 -5.35
CA SER A 5 11.66 -9.56 -4.21
C SER A 5 12.08 -8.16 -4.64
N ASN A 6 13.08 -8.05 -5.52
CA ASN A 6 13.52 -6.75 -6.03
C ASN A 6 12.43 -6.04 -6.85
N LEU A 7 11.70 -6.76 -7.71
CA LEU A 7 10.57 -6.19 -8.46
C LEU A 7 9.41 -5.74 -7.56
N VAL A 8 9.11 -6.51 -6.51
CA VAL A 8 8.13 -6.12 -5.49
C VAL A 8 8.58 -4.85 -4.78
N ASP A 9 9.84 -4.75 -4.37
CA ASP A 9 10.37 -3.54 -3.74
C ASP A 9 10.30 -2.33 -4.67
N ILE A 10 10.68 -2.49 -5.93
CA ILE A 10 10.56 -1.44 -6.94
C ILE A 10 9.10 -0.99 -7.10
N TYR A 11 8.14 -1.93 -7.14
CA TYR A 11 6.72 -1.62 -7.23
C TYR A 11 6.25 -0.76 -6.04
N PHE A 12 6.58 -1.17 -4.82
CA PHE A 12 6.22 -0.41 -3.61
C PHE A 12 6.91 0.95 -3.53
N GLN A 13 8.13 1.06 -4.08
CA GLN A 13 8.92 2.30 -4.07
C GLN A 13 8.55 3.27 -5.21
N SER A 14 7.92 2.79 -6.28
CA SER A 14 7.47 3.59 -7.42
C SER A 14 5.95 3.78 -7.41
N VAL A 15 5.18 2.77 -7.80
CA VAL A 15 3.70 2.82 -7.85
C VAL A 15 3.11 3.10 -6.46
N GLY A 16 3.73 2.56 -5.41
CA GLY A 16 3.35 2.80 -4.02
C GLY A 16 3.73 4.18 -3.48
N ARG A 17 4.36 5.03 -4.30
CA ARG A 17 4.75 6.41 -3.96
C ARG A 17 4.37 7.42 -5.05
N ASN A 18 3.22 7.21 -5.69
CA ASN A 18 2.67 8.11 -6.73
C ASN A 18 3.43 8.13 -8.06
N SER A 19 4.36 7.21 -8.30
CA SER A 19 5.09 7.13 -9.57
C SER A 19 4.51 6.06 -10.49
N VAL A 20 4.87 6.13 -11.77
CA VAL A 20 4.66 5.07 -12.75
C VAL A 20 5.86 4.13 -12.72
N LEU A 21 5.61 2.83 -12.83
CA LEU A 21 6.65 1.84 -13.04
C LEU A 21 6.78 1.52 -14.52
N LEU A 22 7.90 1.88 -15.11
CA LEU A 22 8.30 1.47 -16.44
C LEU A 22 9.37 0.37 -16.34
N LEU A 23 9.03 -0.85 -16.78
CA LEU A 23 9.96 -1.96 -16.85
C LEU A 23 10.47 -2.09 -18.29
N ASN A 24 11.77 -1.93 -18.48
CA ASN A 24 12.39 -2.22 -19.76
C ASN A 24 12.61 -3.73 -19.89
N ILE A 25 12.03 -4.33 -20.93
CA ILE A 25 12.10 -5.75 -21.25
C ILE A 25 12.52 -5.85 -22.72
N PRO A 26 13.82 -5.88 -22.99
CA PRO A 26 14.31 -5.95 -24.36
C PRO A 26 13.97 -7.31 -24.99
N PRO A 27 13.69 -7.35 -26.30
CA PRO A 27 13.57 -8.62 -27.02
C PRO A 27 14.92 -9.33 -27.08
N ASP A 28 14.89 -10.64 -27.17
CA ASP A 28 16.06 -11.47 -27.44
C ASP A 28 16.39 -11.48 -28.96
N THR A 29 17.39 -12.27 -29.35
CA THR A 29 17.82 -12.37 -30.75
C THR A 29 16.75 -12.92 -31.70
N ARG A 30 15.68 -13.52 -31.18
CA ARG A 30 14.52 -14.02 -31.95
C ARG A 30 13.47 -12.92 -32.14
N GLY A 31 13.64 -11.74 -31.57
CA GLY A 31 12.62 -10.68 -31.52
C GLY A 31 11.47 -10.93 -30.53
N LEU A 32 11.65 -11.88 -29.60
CA LEU A 32 10.66 -12.26 -28.59
C LEU A 32 11.14 -11.86 -27.20
N ILE A 33 10.20 -11.70 -26.27
CA ILE A 33 10.52 -11.58 -24.84
C ILE A 33 11.06 -12.94 -24.35
N HIS A 34 12.22 -12.94 -23.74
CA HIS A 34 12.84 -14.16 -23.22
C HIS A 34 11.96 -14.82 -22.14
N GLU A 35 11.86 -16.14 -22.14
CA GLU A 35 10.97 -16.93 -21.28
C GLU A 35 11.18 -16.63 -19.78
N ASN A 36 12.41 -16.37 -19.36
CA ASN A 36 12.72 -16.01 -17.98
C ASN A 36 12.10 -14.65 -17.58
N ASP A 37 12.04 -13.69 -18.50
CA ASP A 37 11.38 -12.41 -18.25
C ASP A 37 9.87 -12.57 -18.20
N VAL A 38 9.30 -13.33 -19.13
CA VAL A 38 7.86 -13.68 -19.11
C VAL A 38 7.47 -14.33 -17.79
N LYS A 39 8.25 -15.32 -17.33
CA LYS A 39 8.02 -16.00 -16.05
C LYS A 39 8.05 -15.01 -14.90
N ARG A 40 9.06 -14.15 -14.85
CA ARG A 40 9.24 -13.18 -13.76
C ARG A 40 8.11 -12.15 -13.71
N ILE A 41 7.64 -11.65 -14.86
CA ILE A 41 6.51 -10.72 -14.92
C ILE A 41 5.22 -11.40 -14.43
N LYS A 42 4.98 -12.64 -14.84
CA LYS A 42 3.83 -13.43 -14.38
C LYS A 42 3.87 -13.65 -12.85
N GLU A 43 5.04 -13.95 -12.29
CA GLU A 43 5.23 -14.09 -10.84
C GLU A 43 4.89 -12.78 -10.11
N LEU A 44 5.37 -11.63 -10.60
CA LEU A 44 5.05 -10.32 -10.03
C LEU A 44 3.54 -10.04 -10.11
N SER A 45 2.93 -10.27 -11.27
CA SER A 45 1.49 -10.09 -11.47
C SER A 45 0.66 -10.94 -10.50
N CYS A 46 0.99 -12.23 -10.38
CA CYS A 46 0.33 -13.14 -9.43
C CYS A 46 0.52 -12.68 -7.97
N TYR A 47 1.73 -12.25 -7.60
CA TYR A 47 2.02 -11.75 -6.26
C TYR A 47 1.16 -10.52 -5.92
N LEU A 48 1.10 -9.54 -6.82
CA LEU A 48 0.31 -8.32 -6.62
C LEU A 48 -1.19 -8.63 -6.57
N ALA A 49 -1.69 -9.45 -7.50
CA ALA A 49 -3.08 -9.88 -7.52
C ALA A 49 -3.48 -10.56 -6.21
N LYS A 50 -2.64 -11.46 -5.69
CA LYS A 50 -2.87 -12.16 -4.42
C LYS A 50 -2.82 -11.20 -3.22
N THR A 51 -1.82 -10.31 -3.19
CA THR A 51 -1.65 -9.32 -2.10
C THR A 51 -2.87 -8.42 -1.96
N PHE A 52 -3.41 -7.91 -3.08
CA PHE A 52 -4.52 -6.96 -3.08
C PHE A 52 -5.90 -7.59 -3.29
N SER A 53 -6.02 -8.92 -3.28
CA SER A 53 -7.29 -9.63 -3.48
C SER A 53 -8.29 -9.44 -2.34
N THR A 54 -7.82 -9.34 -1.11
CA THR A 54 -8.67 -9.30 0.08
C THR A 54 -8.37 -8.06 0.92
N ASN A 55 -9.32 -7.13 0.97
CA ASN A 55 -9.25 -6.02 1.92
C ASN A 55 -9.75 -6.49 3.30
N TYR A 56 -8.92 -6.35 4.31
CA TYR A 56 -9.21 -6.75 5.68
C TYR A 56 -9.96 -5.71 6.52
N LEU A 57 -10.33 -4.57 5.96
CA LEU A 57 -11.24 -3.62 6.62
C LEU A 57 -12.68 -4.11 6.50
N LYS A 58 -13.46 -4.03 7.60
CA LYS A 58 -14.87 -4.49 7.61
C LYS A 58 -15.79 -3.62 6.75
N LYS A 59 -15.53 -2.32 6.68
CA LYS A 59 -16.27 -1.36 5.85
C LYS A 59 -15.24 -0.55 5.08
N GLY A 60 -14.96 -0.98 3.85
CA GLY A 60 -14.07 -0.27 2.94
C GLY A 60 -14.76 0.94 2.30
N ASN A 61 -13.95 1.87 1.83
CA ASN A 61 -14.25 2.85 0.79
C ASN A 61 -15.50 3.73 0.96
N LYS A 62 -15.59 4.44 2.09
CA LYS A 62 -16.37 5.69 2.12
C LYS A 62 -15.39 6.84 2.00
N LEU A 63 -15.69 7.76 1.08
CA LEU A 63 -14.95 9.02 0.98
C LEU A 63 -14.80 9.63 2.38
N TRP A 64 -13.57 9.92 2.75
CA TRP A 64 -13.25 10.61 3.99
C TRP A 64 -12.66 11.98 3.65
N LYS A 65 -13.42 13.01 3.96
CA LYS A 65 -12.93 14.38 3.95
C LYS A 65 -12.22 14.61 5.28
N ALA A 66 -10.91 14.79 5.22
CA ALA A 66 -10.06 14.89 6.39
C ALA A 66 -9.39 16.25 6.44
N LYS A 67 -9.35 16.84 7.65
CA LYS A 67 -8.60 18.06 7.95
C LYS A 67 -7.36 17.72 8.80
N GLU A 68 -6.44 18.66 8.87
CA GLU A 68 -5.31 18.56 9.78
C GLU A 68 -5.78 18.32 11.22
N GLY A 69 -5.10 17.44 11.93
CA GLY A 69 -5.44 16.99 13.27
C GLY A 69 -6.56 15.96 13.36
N GLU A 70 -7.33 15.70 12.30
CA GLU A 70 -8.40 14.73 12.33
C GLU A 70 -7.88 13.28 12.25
N SER A 71 -8.56 12.41 13.00
CA SER A 71 -8.31 10.97 13.02
C SER A 71 -9.55 10.19 12.62
N LYS A 72 -9.36 9.04 11.97
CA LYS A 72 -10.44 8.10 11.67
C LYS A 72 -10.04 6.68 11.99
N GLU A 73 -10.94 5.97 12.67
CA GLU A 73 -10.78 4.56 13.03
C GLU A 73 -11.46 3.65 12.02
N PHE A 74 -10.83 2.51 11.77
CA PHE A 74 -11.33 1.47 10.88
C PHE A 74 -11.24 0.11 11.58
N ILE A 75 -12.34 -0.64 11.56
CA ILE A 75 -12.41 -1.96 12.17
C ILE A 75 -11.77 -2.99 11.22
N VAL A 76 -10.86 -3.79 11.75
CA VAL A 76 -10.21 -4.88 11.03
C VAL A 76 -11.03 -6.17 11.17
N LYS A 77 -11.06 -7.01 10.16
CA LYS A 77 -11.69 -8.32 10.22
C LYS A 77 -11.01 -9.18 11.29
N LYS A 78 -11.80 -9.83 12.15
CA LYS A 78 -11.30 -10.65 13.26
C LYS A 78 -10.32 -11.73 12.77
N GLY A 79 -9.18 -11.84 13.44
CA GLY A 79 -8.15 -12.83 13.13
C GLY A 79 -7.28 -12.51 11.93
N ALA A 80 -7.51 -11.41 11.23
CA ALA A 80 -6.70 -11.02 10.08
C ALA A 80 -5.29 -10.64 10.50
N THR A 81 -4.32 -11.17 9.77
CA THR A 81 -2.92 -10.75 9.82
C THR A 81 -2.69 -9.72 8.72
N ILE A 82 -2.05 -8.61 9.05
CA ILE A 82 -1.87 -7.48 8.15
C ILE A 82 -0.44 -6.94 8.21
N ASN A 83 0.04 -6.38 7.09
CA ASN A 83 1.35 -5.73 7.00
C ASN A 83 1.43 -4.67 5.90
N THR A 84 0.31 -4.39 5.20
CA THR A 84 0.30 -3.47 4.06
C THR A 84 -0.95 -2.59 4.08
N LEU A 85 -0.75 -1.27 4.00
CA LEU A 85 -1.82 -0.27 3.89
C LEU A 85 -1.78 0.39 2.53
N LEU A 86 -2.94 0.57 1.91
CA LEU A 86 -3.18 1.38 0.73
C LEU A 86 -4.00 2.61 1.11
N LEU A 87 -3.53 3.79 0.70
CA LEU A 87 -4.27 5.04 0.77
C LEU A 87 -4.29 5.72 -0.60
N GLN A 88 -5.40 6.36 -0.94
CA GLN A 88 -5.52 7.17 -2.16
C GLN A 88 -6.36 8.41 -1.90
N GLU A 89 -5.84 9.58 -2.29
CA GLU A 89 -6.63 10.82 -2.39
C GLU A 89 -7.35 10.88 -3.74
N ASP A 90 -8.44 11.61 -3.77
CA ASP A 90 -9.04 12.08 -5.02
C ASP A 90 -8.25 13.28 -5.54
N ILE A 91 -7.22 13.00 -6.34
CA ILE A 91 -6.30 14.02 -6.85
C ILE A 91 -6.95 15.03 -7.82
N THR A 92 -8.17 14.75 -8.29
CA THR A 92 -8.93 15.75 -9.08
C THR A 92 -9.28 16.99 -8.25
N LYS A 93 -9.26 16.84 -6.91
CA LYS A 93 -9.45 17.91 -5.92
C LYS A 93 -8.13 18.38 -5.29
N GLY A 94 -7.01 17.91 -5.82
CA GLY A 94 -5.64 18.19 -5.36
C GLY A 94 -5.13 17.20 -4.34
N GLN A 95 -3.82 17.03 -4.33
CA GLN A 95 -3.10 16.32 -3.30
C GLN A 95 -2.91 17.27 -2.11
N ARG A 96 -3.43 16.92 -0.94
CA ARG A 96 -3.50 17.79 0.25
C ARG A 96 -2.69 17.28 1.42
N VAL A 97 -2.67 15.96 1.65
CA VAL A 97 -1.97 15.37 2.80
C VAL A 97 -0.46 15.52 2.66
N GLU A 98 0.18 16.13 3.67
CA GLU A 98 1.63 16.27 3.74
C GLU A 98 2.25 15.25 4.69
N GLU A 99 1.60 14.96 5.82
CA GLU A 99 2.08 14.03 6.82
C GLU A 99 0.91 13.32 7.52
N PHE A 100 1.07 12.03 7.80
CA PHE A 100 0.06 11.24 8.50
C PHE A 100 0.68 10.12 9.33
N LEU A 101 -0.07 9.69 10.36
CA LEU A 101 0.28 8.62 11.27
C LEU A 101 -0.72 7.47 11.13
N VAL A 102 -0.22 6.25 11.22
CA VAL A 102 -1.04 5.03 11.26
C VAL A 102 -0.73 4.28 12.54
N GLU A 103 -1.77 3.97 13.30
CA GLU A 103 -1.70 3.26 14.56
C GLU A 103 -2.57 2.00 14.52
N GLY A 104 -2.17 0.97 15.22
CA GLY A 104 -2.94 -0.24 15.46
C GLY A 104 -3.37 -0.33 16.93
N PHE A 105 -4.57 -0.86 17.17
CA PHE A 105 -5.10 -1.11 18.51
C PHE A 105 -4.80 -2.53 18.94
N PHE A 106 -3.93 -2.66 19.95
CA PHE A 106 -3.46 -3.91 20.54
C PHE A 106 -3.78 -3.96 22.02
N ASN A 107 -4.48 -4.97 22.49
CA ASN A 107 -4.70 -5.22 23.93
C ASN A 107 -5.08 -3.95 24.72
N GLY A 108 -6.02 -3.16 24.19
CA GLY A 108 -6.51 -1.94 24.84
C GLY A 108 -5.63 -0.70 24.64
N LYS A 109 -4.54 -0.75 23.86
CA LYS A 109 -3.62 0.38 23.64
C LYS A 109 -3.37 0.64 22.15
N TRP A 110 -3.24 1.91 21.80
CA TRP A 110 -2.78 2.33 20.48
C TRP A 110 -1.26 2.28 20.40
N GLN A 111 -0.75 1.71 19.30
CA GLN A 111 0.68 1.66 19.01
C GLN A 111 0.93 2.10 17.57
N THR A 112 1.97 2.87 17.34
CA THR A 112 2.34 3.32 16.01
C THR A 112 2.76 2.13 15.13
N LEU A 113 2.12 1.99 13.98
CA LEU A 113 2.52 1.06 12.92
C LEU A 113 3.50 1.73 11.95
N CYS A 114 3.17 2.93 11.49
CA CYS A 114 4.05 3.72 10.64
C CYS A 114 3.64 5.20 10.63
N LYS A 115 4.61 6.06 10.30
CA LYS A 115 4.42 7.47 9.98
C LYS A 115 4.93 7.69 8.57
N ALA A 116 4.23 8.49 7.78
CA ALA A 116 4.60 8.73 6.38
C ALA A 116 4.16 10.11 5.90
N THR A 117 4.76 10.52 4.80
CA THR A 117 4.43 11.76 4.11
C THR A 117 3.60 11.44 2.87
N THR A 118 2.76 12.38 2.46
CA THR A 118 2.06 12.42 1.17
C THR A 118 1.27 11.15 0.84
N ILE A 119 -0.02 11.27 0.66
CA ILE A 119 -0.87 10.17 0.17
C ILE A 119 -0.94 10.22 -1.36
N GLY A 120 -1.54 11.26 -1.95
CA GLY A 120 -1.68 11.46 -3.38
C GLY A 120 -2.48 10.39 -4.09
N TYR A 121 -2.14 10.13 -5.37
CA TYR A 121 -2.87 9.17 -6.20
C TYR A 121 -2.85 7.74 -5.64
N LYS A 122 -1.68 7.29 -5.12
CA LYS A 122 -1.53 5.95 -4.53
C LYS A 122 -0.36 5.90 -3.55
N ARG A 123 -0.65 5.64 -2.30
CA ARG A 123 0.34 5.39 -1.27
C ARG A 123 0.22 3.96 -0.75
N LEU A 124 1.29 3.18 -0.88
CA LEU A 124 1.44 1.87 -0.27
C LEU A 124 2.46 1.96 0.85
N LEU A 125 2.09 1.45 2.01
CA LEU A 125 2.98 1.37 3.18
C LEU A 125 3.10 -0.07 3.63
N ARG A 126 4.32 -0.49 3.93
CA ARG A 126 4.62 -1.76 4.58
C ARG A 126 5.02 -1.50 6.02
N PHE A 127 4.56 -2.34 6.92
CA PHE A 127 4.93 -2.35 8.34
C PHE A 127 5.08 -3.80 8.83
N ASN A 128 5.58 -3.98 10.05
CA ASN A 128 5.74 -5.32 10.62
C ASN A 128 4.39 -6.04 10.70
N GLU A 129 4.40 -7.31 10.36
CA GLU A 129 3.21 -8.15 10.41
C GLU A 129 2.58 -8.13 11.79
N CYS A 130 1.29 -7.89 11.86
CA CYS A 130 0.56 -7.79 13.12
C CYS A 130 -0.91 -8.21 13.00
N LYS A 131 -1.54 -8.47 14.16
CA LYS A 131 -2.98 -8.68 14.30
C LYS A 131 -3.53 -7.59 15.18
N VAL A 132 -4.46 -6.79 14.67
CA VAL A 132 -5.06 -5.67 15.38
C VAL A 132 -6.58 -5.72 15.25
N GLU A 133 -7.28 -5.17 16.23
CA GLU A 133 -8.74 -5.05 16.20
C GLU A 133 -9.18 -3.88 15.32
N LYS A 134 -8.43 -2.79 15.37
CA LYS A 134 -8.67 -1.55 14.65
C LYS A 134 -7.37 -0.92 14.19
N ILE A 135 -7.43 -0.12 13.15
CA ILE A 135 -6.41 0.86 12.82
C ILE A 135 -6.98 2.27 12.96
N ARG A 136 -6.13 3.23 13.26
CA ARG A 136 -6.42 4.66 13.25
C ARG A 136 -5.46 5.37 12.32
N ILE A 137 -6.00 6.24 11.48
CA ILE A 137 -5.21 7.11 10.61
C ILE A 137 -5.45 8.54 11.08
N THR A 138 -4.38 9.26 11.38
CA THR A 138 -4.39 10.66 11.81
C THR A 138 -3.69 11.50 10.77
N ILE A 139 -4.32 12.56 10.28
CA ILE A 139 -3.71 13.55 9.39
C ILE A 139 -2.93 14.55 10.26
N LEU A 140 -1.60 14.49 10.18
CA LEU A 140 -0.73 15.35 11.00
C LEU A 140 -0.52 16.72 10.37
N SER A 141 -0.42 16.78 9.03
CA SER A 141 -0.27 18.03 8.28
C SER A 141 -0.98 17.91 6.93
N SER A 142 -1.65 19.00 6.51
CA SER A 142 -2.42 19.04 5.27
C SER A 142 -2.58 20.45 4.73
N ARG A 143 -2.45 20.62 3.42
CA ARG A 143 -2.73 21.89 2.70
C ARG A 143 -4.23 22.09 2.46
N GLY A 144 -5.04 22.01 3.50
CA GLY A 144 -6.50 22.11 3.45
C GLY A 144 -7.20 20.77 3.53
N GLU A 145 -8.50 20.71 3.22
CA GLU A 145 -9.32 19.50 3.30
C GLU A 145 -8.86 18.45 2.28
N ALA A 146 -8.40 17.30 2.76
CA ALA A 146 -8.02 16.15 1.95
C ALA A 146 -9.23 15.26 1.65
N ASN A 147 -9.33 14.76 0.42
CA ASN A 147 -10.38 13.85 0.01
C ASN A 147 -9.80 12.44 -0.17
N ILE A 148 -9.83 11.63 0.88
CA ILE A 148 -9.32 10.25 0.85
C ILE A 148 -10.44 9.35 0.31
N LYS A 149 -10.26 8.85 -0.93
CA LYS A 149 -11.28 8.07 -1.64
C LYS A 149 -11.15 6.58 -1.48
N ASN A 150 -9.96 6.08 -1.15
CA ASN A 150 -9.72 4.65 -1.01
C ASN A 150 -8.78 4.34 0.14
N ILE A 151 -9.17 3.35 0.95
CA ILE A 151 -8.39 2.84 2.07
C ILE A 151 -8.49 1.32 2.03
N GLY A 152 -7.34 0.66 2.00
CA GLY A 152 -7.27 -0.79 1.97
C GLY A 152 -6.19 -1.32 2.91
N LEU A 153 -6.48 -2.41 3.58
CA LEU A 153 -5.58 -3.07 4.51
C LEU A 153 -5.39 -4.52 4.05
N TYR A 154 -4.14 -4.92 3.85
CA TYR A 154 -3.78 -6.16 3.17
C TYR A 154 -2.69 -6.93 3.91
N HIS A 155 -2.51 -8.18 3.49
CA HIS A 155 -1.38 -9.02 3.88
C HIS A 155 -0.55 -9.36 2.63
N ALA A 156 0.64 -8.81 2.54
CA ALA A 156 1.62 -9.14 1.51
C ALA A 156 2.53 -10.28 2.01
N GLN A 157 2.62 -11.36 1.26
CA GLN A 157 3.53 -12.46 1.59
C GLN A 157 4.98 -11.99 1.51
N GLN A 158 5.81 -12.47 2.44
CA GLN A 158 7.25 -12.24 2.33
C GLN A 158 7.81 -13.01 1.14
N VAL A 159 8.51 -12.31 0.27
CA VAL A 159 9.25 -12.91 -0.83
C VAL A 159 10.68 -13.13 -0.33
N LYS A 160 11.10 -14.39 -0.22
CA LYS A 160 12.49 -14.72 0.14
C LYS A 160 13.42 -14.13 -0.92
N SER A 161 14.42 -13.38 -0.50
CA SER A 161 15.55 -13.03 -1.35
C SER A 161 16.34 -14.32 -1.60
N ASN A 162 16.24 -14.88 -2.77
CA ASN A 162 17.24 -15.85 -3.19
C ASN A 162 18.53 -15.05 -3.39
N ILE A 163 19.45 -15.19 -2.46
CA ILE A 163 20.85 -14.73 -2.54
C ILE A 163 21.52 -15.50 -3.65
#